data_73de0c14cbaf53cd6f85d1d9ea790cad
#
_entry.id   73de0c14cbaf53cd6f85d1d9ea790cad
#
_cell.length_a   1.000
_cell.length_b   1.000
_cell.length_c   1.000
_cell.angle_alpha   90.00
_cell.angle_beta   90.00
_cell.angle_gamma   90.00
#
_symmetry.space_group_name_H-M   'P 1'
#
loop_
_entity.id
_entity.type
_entity.pdbx_description
1 polymer ?
#
loop_
_entity_poly.entity_id
_entity_poly.type
_entity_poly.pdbx_seq_one_letter_code
_entity_poly.pdbx_strand_id
1 'polypeptide(L)'
;ILGRKGGAQKPNGVELELDGRKLTENDYELIDGGIKLKIRTGNPGDHVIKGDLIFLNEGVESRIPVDQSFPVISKPNSAVISADKMNVVYIGVENPLTISIPGIPDNKVRASANGLKRTRGSKYILTPAGGGREVTIRASGTLPDGQVVSSQSKFRVKGLPNPTCQIAGKTGSISLPKGAIGKQTVVALFEDFDFDLPLRVLGYTLSAPG
;
A
#
# COMPACT_ATOMS: atom_id res chain seq x y z
N ILE A 1 -4.79 1.03 -27.30
CA ILE A 1 -5.00 0.50 -28.65
C ILE A 1 -6.50 0.40 -28.87
N LEU A 2 -6.99 1.05 -29.91
CA LEU A 2 -8.39 1.05 -30.32
C LEU A 2 -8.49 0.36 -31.68
N GLY A 3 -9.39 -0.61 -31.81
CA GLY A 3 -9.62 -1.32 -33.06
C GLY A 3 -10.04 -2.77 -32.90
N ARG A 4 -10.16 -3.49 -33.98
CA ARG A 4 -10.63 -4.88 -34.04
C ARG A 4 -9.47 -5.86 -33.77
N LYS A 5 -9.67 -6.78 -32.87
CA LYS A 5 -8.71 -7.88 -32.64
C LYS A 5 -8.71 -8.81 -33.87
N GLY A 6 -7.58 -8.91 -34.59
CA GLY A 6 -7.41 -9.82 -35.72
C GLY A 6 -7.54 -9.21 -37.13
N GLY A 7 -7.58 -7.87 -37.25
CA GLY A 7 -7.52 -7.19 -38.56
C GLY A 7 -6.06 -7.02 -39.02
N ALA A 8 -5.74 -7.55 -40.20
CA ALA A 8 -4.40 -7.40 -40.81
C ALA A 8 -4.18 -6.06 -41.52
N GLN A 9 -5.18 -5.16 -41.54
CA GLN A 9 -5.15 -3.91 -42.29
C GLN A 9 -5.15 -2.69 -41.33
N LYS A 10 -4.36 -1.67 -41.66
CA LYS A 10 -4.39 -0.38 -41.00
C LYS A 10 -5.60 0.43 -41.40
N PRO A 11 -6.18 1.26 -40.52
CA PRO A 11 -7.21 2.22 -40.91
C PRO A 11 -6.69 3.15 -42.00
N ASN A 12 -7.57 3.47 -42.97
CA ASN A 12 -7.30 4.45 -44.02
C ASN A 12 -7.65 5.86 -43.60
N GLY A 13 -8.55 6.01 -42.61
CA GLY A 13 -8.92 7.27 -42.00
C GLY A 13 -9.26 7.15 -40.54
N VAL A 14 -9.14 8.25 -39.79
CA VAL A 14 -9.44 8.36 -38.37
C VAL A 14 -10.24 9.62 -38.12
N GLU A 15 -11.50 9.46 -37.72
CA GLU A 15 -12.39 10.55 -37.34
C GLU A 15 -12.79 10.39 -35.88
N LEU A 16 -11.83 10.67 -34.96
CA LEU A 16 -12.03 10.49 -33.55
C LEU A 16 -11.89 11.81 -32.80
N GLU A 17 -12.64 11.91 -31.69
CA GLU A 17 -12.58 13.00 -30.74
C GLU A 17 -12.29 12.46 -29.35
N LEU A 18 -11.43 13.14 -28.62
CA LEU A 18 -11.18 12.92 -27.20
C LEU A 18 -11.76 14.10 -26.42
N ASP A 19 -12.76 13.85 -25.58
CA ASP A 19 -13.45 14.88 -24.80
C ASP A 19 -13.95 16.05 -25.65
N GLY A 20 -14.42 15.76 -26.88
CA GLY A 20 -14.89 16.77 -27.85
C GLY A 20 -13.78 17.46 -28.65
N ARG A 21 -12.49 17.15 -28.42
CA ARG A 21 -11.38 17.62 -29.25
C ARG A 21 -11.06 16.61 -30.36
N LYS A 22 -11.09 17.03 -31.60
CA LYS A 22 -10.68 16.17 -32.74
C LYS A 22 -9.22 15.78 -32.63
N LEU A 23 -8.93 14.50 -32.85
CA LEU A 23 -7.58 13.98 -32.91
C LEU A 23 -6.94 14.32 -34.27
N THR A 24 -5.64 14.63 -34.21
CA THR A 24 -4.80 14.88 -35.38
C THR A 24 -3.83 13.72 -35.60
N GLU A 25 -3.17 13.64 -36.77
CA GLU A 25 -2.18 12.59 -37.06
C GLU A 25 -1.02 12.51 -36.04
N ASN A 26 -0.74 13.61 -35.34
CA ASN A 26 0.27 13.64 -34.28
C ASN A 26 -0.20 12.95 -32.97
N ASP A 27 -1.51 12.82 -32.79
CA ASP A 27 -2.12 12.29 -31.56
C ASP A 27 -2.19 10.76 -31.55
N TYR A 28 -1.94 10.08 -32.68
CA TYR A 28 -2.03 8.63 -32.80
C TYR A 28 -0.98 8.03 -33.75
N GLU A 29 -0.87 6.73 -33.73
CA GLU A 29 -0.11 5.92 -34.68
C GLU A 29 -1.02 4.85 -35.25
N LEU A 30 -1.03 4.70 -36.59
CA LEU A 30 -1.76 3.64 -37.25
C LEU A 30 -1.09 2.28 -37.02
N ILE A 31 -1.85 1.34 -36.52
CA ILE A 31 -1.43 -0.04 -36.31
C ILE A 31 -2.41 -0.98 -37.05
N ASP A 32 -2.02 -2.26 -37.19
CA ASP A 32 -2.86 -3.25 -37.79
C ASP A 32 -4.15 -3.42 -36.96
N GLY A 33 -5.29 -3.22 -37.65
CA GLY A 33 -6.63 -3.30 -37.05
C GLY A 33 -7.04 -2.10 -36.20
N GLY A 34 -6.27 -0.99 -36.15
CA GLY A 34 -6.68 0.16 -35.34
C GLY A 34 -5.64 1.26 -35.19
N ILE A 35 -5.69 1.96 -34.08
CA ILE A 35 -4.74 3.04 -33.73
C ILE A 35 -4.17 2.86 -32.33
N LYS A 36 -2.99 3.40 -32.15
CA LYS A 36 -2.36 3.59 -30.84
C LYS A 36 -2.30 5.08 -30.52
N LEU A 37 -2.97 5.51 -29.46
CA LEU A 37 -2.94 6.90 -29.02
C LEU A 37 -1.58 7.28 -28.46
N LYS A 38 -1.08 8.47 -28.83
CA LYS A 38 0.17 9.09 -28.37
C LYS A 38 -0.04 10.32 -27.50
N ILE A 39 -1.31 10.63 -27.20
CA ILE A 39 -1.69 11.82 -26.45
C ILE A 39 -1.30 11.71 -24.95
N ARG A 40 -0.99 12.85 -24.37
CA ARG A 40 -0.89 13.01 -22.92
C ARG A 40 -2.21 13.62 -22.43
N THR A 41 -2.97 12.86 -21.68
CA THR A 41 -4.13 13.37 -20.96
C THR A 41 -3.64 14.16 -19.77
N GLY A 42 -3.80 15.48 -19.77
CA GLY A 42 -3.22 16.38 -18.75
C GLY A 42 -3.90 16.29 -17.38
N ASN A 43 -5.20 16.00 -17.35
CA ASN A 43 -6.01 16.02 -16.14
C ASN A 43 -6.41 14.60 -15.72
N PRO A 44 -6.37 14.28 -14.42
CA PRO A 44 -7.00 13.06 -13.90
C PRO A 44 -8.52 13.15 -14.03
N GLY A 45 -9.16 12.00 -14.29
CA GLY A 45 -10.60 11.89 -14.45
C GLY A 45 -10.98 10.89 -15.53
N ASP A 46 -12.26 10.74 -15.76
CA ASP A 46 -12.76 9.91 -16.85
C ASP A 46 -12.70 10.69 -18.17
N HIS A 47 -12.07 10.09 -19.16
CA HIS A 47 -11.96 10.62 -20.52
C HIS A 47 -12.75 9.75 -21.47
N VAL A 48 -13.37 10.38 -22.46
CA VAL A 48 -14.21 9.70 -23.46
C VAL A 48 -13.63 9.91 -24.85
N ILE A 49 -13.46 8.81 -25.60
CA ILE A 49 -13.09 8.84 -27.00
C ILE A 49 -14.25 8.33 -27.86
N LYS A 50 -14.64 9.12 -28.82
CA LYS A 50 -15.78 8.84 -29.75
C LYS A 50 -15.41 9.13 -31.17
N GLY A 51 -16.12 8.45 -32.10
CA GLY A 51 -16.00 8.65 -33.54
C GLY A 51 -15.84 7.36 -34.31
N ASP A 52 -15.18 7.42 -35.47
CA ASP A 52 -15.06 6.29 -36.38
C ASP A 52 -13.62 6.03 -36.82
N LEU A 53 -13.28 4.75 -36.98
CA LEU A 53 -12.13 4.27 -37.75
C LEU A 53 -12.61 3.85 -39.15
N ILE A 54 -11.97 4.37 -40.17
CA ILE A 54 -12.36 4.17 -41.57
C ILE A 54 -11.38 3.16 -42.20
N PHE A 55 -11.94 2.12 -42.79
CA PHE A 55 -11.22 1.10 -43.54
C PHE A 55 -11.75 1.05 -44.98
N LEU A 56 -10.87 0.91 -45.95
CA LEU A 56 -11.22 0.71 -47.37
C LEU A 56 -10.88 -0.73 -47.76
N ASN A 57 -11.89 -1.52 -48.12
CA ASN A 57 -11.74 -2.85 -48.67
C ASN A 57 -12.26 -2.86 -50.08
N GLU A 58 -11.38 -3.11 -51.07
CA GLU A 58 -11.75 -3.20 -52.49
C GLU A 58 -12.57 -1.99 -52.98
N GLY A 59 -12.27 -0.79 -52.45
CA GLY A 59 -12.99 0.44 -52.77
C GLY A 59 -14.28 0.68 -51.98
N VAL A 60 -14.65 -0.24 -51.08
CA VAL A 60 -15.82 -0.07 -50.20
C VAL A 60 -15.34 0.48 -48.85
N GLU A 61 -15.92 1.63 -48.47
CA GLU A 61 -15.66 2.24 -47.17
C GLU A 61 -16.43 1.50 -46.06
N SER A 62 -15.71 1.11 -44.99
CA SER A 62 -16.31 0.53 -43.79
C SER A 62 -15.92 1.40 -42.58
N ARG A 63 -16.91 1.90 -41.86
CA ARG A 63 -16.76 2.71 -40.67
C ARG A 63 -16.95 1.82 -39.41
N ILE A 64 -15.99 1.83 -38.52
CA ILE A 64 -16.07 1.12 -37.27
C ILE A 64 -16.20 2.15 -36.13
N PRO A 65 -17.37 2.20 -35.47
CA PRO A 65 -17.61 3.18 -34.42
C PRO A 65 -16.78 2.86 -33.20
N VAL A 66 -16.25 3.91 -32.61
CA VAL A 66 -15.52 3.89 -31.33
C VAL A 66 -16.28 4.77 -30.34
N ASP A 67 -16.71 4.20 -29.23
CA ASP A 67 -17.26 4.91 -28.07
C ASP A 67 -16.73 4.23 -26.81
N GLN A 68 -15.67 4.79 -26.25
CA GLN A 68 -15.00 4.21 -25.09
C GLN A 68 -14.65 5.29 -24.07
N SER A 69 -14.85 4.95 -22.80
CA SER A 69 -14.34 5.75 -21.69
C SER A 69 -13.17 5.03 -21.02
N PHE A 70 -12.21 5.81 -20.52
CA PHE A 70 -11.09 5.29 -19.76
C PHE A 70 -10.69 6.28 -18.65
N PRO A 71 -10.39 5.79 -17.44
CA PRO A 71 -9.95 6.64 -16.36
C PRO A 71 -8.48 7.01 -16.54
N VAL A 72 -8.16 8.29 -16.30
CA VAL A 72 -6.80 8.78 -16.12
C VAL A 72 -6.59 9.09 -14.66
N ILE A 73 -5.65 8.42 -14.04
CA ILE A 73 -5.28 8.64 -12.65
C ILE A 73 -4.06 9.55 -12.57
N SER A 74 -4.00 10.38 -11.53
CA SER A 74 -2.78 11.13 -11.23
C SER A 74 -1.61 10.19 -11.04
N LYS A 75 -0.45 10.55 -11.57
CA LYS A 75 0.77 9.80 -11.25
C LYS A 75 1.03 9.90 -9.75
N PRO A 76 1.30 8.79 -9.08
CA PRO A 76 1.72 8.84 -7.70
C PRO A 76 3.06 9.56 -7.63
N ASN A 77 3.17 10.56 -6.76
CA ASN A 77 4.39 11.31 -6.52
C ASN A 77 5.13 10.86 -5.26
N SER A 78 4.56 9.93 -4.51
CA SER A 78 5.11 9.44 -3.26
C SER A 78 4.74 7.99 -2.98
N ALA A 79 5.58 7.31 -2.19
CA ALA A 79 5.24 6.02 -1.59
C ALA A 79 4.32 6.21 -0.39
N VAL A 80 3.40 5.30 -0.19
CA VAL A 80 2.63 5.17 1.04
C VAL A 80 3.40 4.25 1.97
N ILE A 81 3.83 4.79 3.10
CA ILE A 81 4.50 4.05 4.18
C ILE A 81 3.65 4.24 5.42
N SER A 82 2.96 3.20 5.83
CA SER A 82 2.07 3.23 6.98
C SER A 82 2.51 2.19 8.01
N ALA A 83 2.62 2.63 9.26
CA ALA A 83 2.55 1.70 10.37
C ALA A 83 1.08 1.29 10.51
N ASP A 84 0.82 0.02 10.60
CA ASP A 84 -0.53 -0.49 10.80
C ASP A 84 -1.08 -0.03 12.16
N LYS A 85 -0.19 0.52 13.03
CA LYS A 85 -0.49 1.07 14.36
C LYS A 85 0.21 2.42 14.59
N MET A 86 -0.44 3.53 14.25
CA MET A 86 -0.21 4.94 14.68
C MET A 86 1.20 5.55 14.53
N ASN A 87 1.99 5.26 13.51
CA ASN A 87 3.33 5.85 13.30
C ASN A 87 4.27 5.78 14.53
N VAL A 88 4.05 4.80 15.40
CA VAL A 88 4.89 4.44 16.52
C VAL A 88 5.34 3.01 16.32
N VAL A 89 6.61 2.75 16.61
CA VAL A 89 7.20 1.41 16.61
C VAL A 89 7.87 1.15 17.96
N TYR A 90 7.85 -0.09 18.40
CA TYR A 90 8.37 -0.48 19.71
C TYR A 90 9.65 -1.28 19.58
N ILE A 91 10.62 -1.01 20.48
CA ILE A 91 11.90 -1.73 20.53
C ILE A 91 11.67 -3.19 20.90
N GLY A 92 12.43 -4.08 20.26
CA GLY A 92 12.48 -5.49 20.64
C GLY A 92 11.30 -6.35 20.24
N VAL A 93 10.32 -5.75 19.55
CA VAL A 93 9.15 -6.47 19.04
C VAL A 93 8.99 -6.28 17.54
N GLU A 94 8.27 -7.19 16.91
CA GLU A 94 7.92 -7.12 15.50
C GLU A 94 6.81 -6.08 15.28
N ASN A 95 7.13 -5.01 14.56
CA ASN A 95 6.17 -3.98 14.20
C ASN A 95 5.71 -4.20 12.76
N PRO A 96 4.45 -4.59 12.52
CA PRO A 96 3.94 -4.80 11.18
C PRO A 96 3.76 -3.47 10.45
N LEU A 97 4.18 -3.43 9.18
CA LEU A 97 4.13 -2.26 8.32
C LEU A 97 3.61 -2.64 6.94
N THR A 98 2.92 -1.71 6.30
CA THR A 98 2.55 -1.81 4.90
C THR A 98 3.27 -0.72 4.10
N ILE A 99 3.99 -1.11 3.04
CA ILE A 99 4.72 -0.19 2.17
C ILE A 99 4.32 -0.48 0.73
N SER A 100 3.73 0.49 0.07
CA SER A 100 3.30 0.40 -1.32
C SER A 100 3.52 1.72 -2.06
N ILE A 101 3.58 1.65 -3.38
CA ILE A 101 3.58 2.82 -4.26
C ILE A 101 2.46 2.58 -5.27
N PRO A 102 1.42 3.44 -5.29
CA PRO A 102 0.34 3.29 -6.26
C PRO A 102 0.88 3.22 -7.69
N GLY A 103 0.35 2.32 -8.51
CA GLY A 103 0.80 2.12 -9.89
C GLY A 103 2.10 1.33 -10.07
N ILE A 104 2.73 0.88 -8.99
CA ILE A 104 3.93 0.03 -9.04
C ILE A 104 3.61 -1.31 -8.37
N PRO A 105 3.81 -2.45 -9.06
CA PRO A 105 3.67 -3.77 -8.45
C PRO A 105 4.57 -3.93 -7.22
N ASP A 106 4.06 -4.58 -6.17
CA ASP A 106 4.78 -4.74 -4.91
C ASP A 106 6.20 -5.28 -5.08
N ASN A 107 6.41 -6.24 -5.98
CA ASN A 107 7.72 -6.85 -6.24
C ASN A 107 8.75 -5.86 -6.82
N LYS A 108 8.32 -4.72 -7.36
CA LYS A 108 9.16 -3.64 -7.87
C LYS A 108 9.36 -2.49 -6.88
N VAL A 109 8.66 -2.52 -5.75
CA VAL A 109 8.88 -1.58 -4.65
C VAL A 109 10.08 -2.03 -3.82
N ARG A 110 11.00 -1.12 -3.56
CA ARG A 110 12.17 -1.30 -2.68
C ARG A 110 11.98 -0.42 -1.44
N ALA A 111 12.18 -1.02 -0.27
CA ALA A 111 12.16 -0.28 0.99
C ALA A 111 13.37 -0.64 1.85
N SER A 112 13.86 0.34 2.60
CA SER A 112 15.04 0.17 3.46
C SER A 112 14.92 0.97 4.76
N ALA A 113 15.28 0.35 5.84
CA ALA A 113 15.54 0.93 7.16
C ALA A 113 16.34 -0.08 8.00
N ASN A 114 16.95 0.38 9.07
CA ASN A 114 17.62 -0.53 10.01
C ASN A 114 16.57 -1.40 10.72
N GLY A 115 16.73 -2.73 10.65
CA GLY A 115 15.80 -3.70 11.24
C GLY A 115 14.54 -3.96 10.39
N LEU A 116 14.44 -3.41 9.18
CA LEU A 116 13.30 -3.65 8.28
C LEU A 116 13.50 -4.95 7.49
N LYS A 117 12.48 -5.81 7.50
CA LYS A 117 12.42 -7.05 6.70
C LYS A 117 11.12 -7.10 5.92
N ARG A 118 11.19 -7.48 4.65
CA ARG A 118 10.01 -7.76 3.84
C ARG A 118 9.50 -9.17 4.13
N THR A 119 8.20 -9.33 4.28
CA THR A 119 7.54 -10.63 4.48
C THR A 119 6.86 -11.12 3.21
N ARG A 120 5.79 -10.46 2.78
CA ARG A 120 5.04 -10.86 1.58
C ARG A 120 4.38 -9.63 0.94
N GLY A 121 4.51 -9.50 -0.39
CA GLY A 121 3.87 -8.40 -1.12
C GLY A 121 4.30 -7.04 -0.58
N SER A 122 3.37 -6.22 -0.15
CA SER A 122 3.56 -4.92 0.47
C SER A 122 3.79 -4.96 1.99
N LYS A 123 3.81 -6.17 2.60
CA LYS A 123 3.96 -6.34 4.05
C LYS A 123 5.42 -6.44 4.47
N TYR A 124 5.74 -5.72 5.53
CA TYR A 124 7.07 -5.66 6.14
C TYR A 124 6.95 -5.79 7.65
N ILE A 125 8.04 -6.18 8.28
CA ILE A 125 8.23 -6.18 9.74
C ILE A 125 9.43 -5.30 10.03
N LEU A 126 9.26 -4.36 10.96
CA LEU A 126 10.33 -3.55 11.49
C LEU A 126 10.61 -3.96 12.93
N THR A 127 11.85 -4.34 13.20
CA THR A 127 12.34 -4.59 14.56
C THR A 127 13.46 -3.59 14.84
N PRO A 128 13.14 -2.42 15.44
CA PRO A 128 14.15 -1.41 15.72
C PRO A 128 15.19 -1.96 16.71
N ALA A 129 16.46 -1.81 16.39
CA ALA A 129 17.54 -2.00 17.35
C ALA A 129 17.55 -0.81 18.32
N GLY A 130 17.84 -1.07 19.60
CA GLY A 130 17.78 -0.05 20.65
C GLY A 130 18.67 1.16 20.39
N GLY A 131 18.31 2.30 20.98
CA GLY A 131 19.12 3.52 21.08
C GLY A 131 18.64 4.75 20.32
N GLY A 132 17.82 4.63 19.29
CA GLY A 132 17.24 5.76 18.55
C GLY A 132 15.84 6.13 19.01
N ARG A 133 15.51 7.43 19.00
CA ARG A 133 14.14 7.91 19.26
C ARG A 133 13.25 7.84 18.01
N GLU A 134 13.87 7.73 16.83
CA GLU A 134 13.19 7.69 15.52
C GLU A 134 13.86 6.70 14.59
N VAL A 135 13.09 6.11 13.71
CA VAL A 135 13.56 5.34 12.56
C VAL A 135 12.97 5.92 11.29
N THR A 136 13.81 6.10 10.28
CA THR A 136 13.38 6.59 8.96
C THR A 136 13.34 5.42 7.99
N ILE A 137 12.18 5.18 7.41
CA ILE A 137 11.99 4.21 6.33
C ILE A 137 12.01 4.98 5.01
N ARG A 138 12.81 4.49 4.05
CA ARG A 138 12.83 4.98 2.68
C ARG A 138 12.22 3.92 1.77
N ALA A 139 11.35 4.36 0.86
CA ALA A 139 10.77 3.49 -0.15
C ALA A 139 10.94 4.12 -1.53
N SER A 140 11.18 3.30 -2.54
CA SER A 140 11.34 3.73 -3.93
C SER A 140 10.85 2.67 -4.90
N GLY A 141 10.51 3.09 -6.11
CA GLY A 141 10.14 2.22 -7.21
C GLY A 141 10.12 2.98 -8.53
N THR A 142 10.11 2.25 -9.63
CA THR A 142 10.07 2.82 -10.98
C THR A 142 8.70 2.61 -11.59
N LEU A 143 8.06 3.68 -12.01
CA LEU A 143 6.80 3.65 -12.74
C LEU A 143 6.99 3.06 -14.16
N PRO A 144 5.92 2.59 -14.82
CA PRO A 144 6.00 2.04 -16.18
C PRO A 144 6.59 2.99 -17.23
N ASP A 145 6.52 4.29 -17.00
CA ASP A 145 7.09 5.32 -17.87
C ASP A 145 8.58 5.61 -17.58
N GLY A 146 9.21 4.86 -16.68
CA GLY A 146 10.62 5.01 -16.30
C GLY A 146 10.89 6.04 -15.18
N GLN A 147 9.88 6.79 -14.73
CA GLN A 147 10.06 7.75 -13.64
C GLN A 147 10.28 7.02 -12.31
N VAL A 148 11.28 7.45 -11.55
CA VAL A 148 11.54 6.95 -10.20
C VAL A 148 10.74 7.76 -9.19
N VAL A 149 9.95 7.08 -8.39
CA VAL A 149 9.23 7.64 -7.24
C VAL A 149 9.92 7.19 -5.97
N SER A 150 10.17 8.13 -5.06
CA SER A 150 10.74 7.82 -3.75
C SER A 150 10.06 8.63 -2.65
N SER A 151 9.99 8.07 -1.46
CA SER A 151 9.44 8.72 -0.27
C SER A 151 10.16 8.25 0.97
N GLN A 152 10.05 9.03 2.04
CA GLN A 152 10.54 8.65 3.36
C GLN A 152 9.51 9.00 4.42
N SER A 153 9.42 8.14 5.44
CA SER A 153 8.57 8.35 6.61
C SER A 153 9.34 8.10 7.88
N LYS A 154 9.11 8.95 8.88
CA LYS A 154 9.72 8.84 10.20
C LYS A 154 8.72 8.24 11.18
N PHE A 155 9.18 7.28 11.95
CA PHE A 155 8.43 6.63 13.02
C PHE A 155 9.13 6.87 14.34
N ARG A 156 8.34 7.20 15.37
CA ARG A 156 8.84 7.32 16.73
C ARG A 156 9.10 5.93 17.30
N VAL A 157 10.27 5.75 17.90
CA VAL A 157 10.66 4.51 18.56
C VAL A 157 10.40 4.65 20.05
N LYS A 158 9.60 3.76 20.61
CA LYS A 158 9.27 3.70 22.04
C LYS A 158 9.75 2.39 22.66
N GLY A 159 10.06 2.42 23.93
CA GLY A 159 10.21 1.22 24.75
C GLY A 159 8.83 0.59 25.00
N LEU A 160 8.82 -0.69 25.35
CA LEU A 160 7.60 -1.34 25.81
C LEU A 160 7.12 -0.67 27.11
N PRO A 161 5.80 -0.52 27.31
CA PRO A 161 5.26 -0.08 28.59
C PRO A 161 5.59 -1.09 29.69
N ASN A 162 5.52 -0.67 30.94
CA ASN A 162 5.63 -1.61 32.05
C ASN A 162 4.38 -2.49 32.12
N PRO A 163 4.51 -3.80 32.23
CA PRO A 163 3.36 -4.66 32.42
C PRO A 163 2.74 -4.48 33.80
N THR A 164 1.44 -4.67 33.89
CA THR A 164 0.66 -4.69 35.12
C THR A 164 0.39 -6.13 35.56
N CYS A 165 0.61 -6.45 36.83
CA CYS A 165 0.27 -7.75 37.38
C CYS A 165 -1.16 -7.76 37.93
N GLN A 166 -1.88 -8.83 37.66
CA GLN A 166 -3.23 -9.09 38.16
C GLN A 166 -3.29 -10.40 38.92
N ILE A 167 -4.07 -10.41 40.00
CA ILE A 167 -4.46 -11.62 40.76
C ILE A 167 -6.00 -11.63 40.80
N ALA A 168 -6.63 -12.74 40.47
CA ALA A 168 -8.08 -12.85 40.40
C ALA A 168 -8.73 -11.76 39.48
N GLY A 169 -8.03 -11.35 38.40
CA GLY A 169 -8.51 -10.30 37.48
C GLY A 169 -8.45 -8.87 38.02
N LYS A 170 -7.78 -8.64 39.15
CA LYS A 170 -7.66 -7.31 39.79
C LYS A 170 -6.22 -6.88 39.91
N THR A 171 -5.98 -5.58 39.72
CA THR A 171 -4.70 -4.90 39.92
C THR A 171 -4.63 -4.23 41.30
N GLY A 172 -3.43 -3.94 41.75
CA GLY A 172 -3.21 -3.25 43.04
C GLY A 172 -3.43 -4.14 44.29
N SER A 173 -3.84 -3.52 45.39
CA SER A 173 -4.12 -4.24 46.65
C SER A 173 -5.44 -4.97 46.60
N ILE A 174 -5.43 -6.26 46.85
CA ILE A 174 -6.65 -7.10 46.87
C ILE A 174 -6.77 -7.80 48.22
N SER A 175 -8.00 -8.03 48.67
CA SER A 175 -8.33 -8.86 49.83
C SER A 175 -8.97 -10.15 49.35
N LEU A 176 -8.41 -11.27 49.78
CA LEU A 176 -8.92 -12.60 49.43
C LEU A 176 -9.02 -13.44 50.72
N PRO A 177 -10.02 -14.35 50.78
CA PRO A 177 -10.09 -15.35 51.89
C PRO A 177 -8.80 -16.19 51.91
N LYS A 178 -8.31 -16.52 53.08
CA LYS A 178 -7.06 -17.27 53.29
C LYS A 178 -6.95 -18.54 52.44
N GLY A 179 -8.07 -19.29 52.29
CA GLY A 179 -8.09 -20.52 51.48
C GLY A 179 -8.20 -20.28 49.96
N ALA A 180 -8.39 -19.04 49.51
CA ALA A 180 -8.50 -18.72 48.08
C ALA A 180 -7.17 -18.32 47.44
N ILE A 181 -6.22 -17.87 48.23
CA ILE A 181 -4.90 -17.34 47.76
C ILE A 181 -4.14 -18.38 46.91
N GLY A 182 -4.02 -19.61 47.45
CA GLY A 182 -3.26 -20.68 46.77
C GLY A 182 -3.90 -21.21 45.46
N LYS A 183 -5.12 -20.77 45.13
CA LYS A 183 -5.83 -21.15 43.91
C LYS A 183 -5.86 -20.07 42.84
N GLN A 184 -5.23 -18.93 43.12
CA GLN A 184 -5.22 -17.81 42.18
C GLN A 184 -4.02 -17.90 41.24
N THR A 185 -4.27 -17.50 40.00
CA THR A 185 -3.22 -17.33 39.00
C THR A 185 -2.78 -15.86 38.96
N VAL A 186 -1.47 -15.64 39.01
CA VAL A 186 -0.87 -14.32 38.76
C VAL A 186 -0.66 -14.17 37.26
N VAL A 187 -1.23 -13.13 36.68
CA VAL A 187 -1.12 -12.82 35.25
C VAL A 187 -0.44 -11.47 35.09
N ALA A 188 0.46 -11.37 34.15
CA ALA A 188 1.04 -10.11 33.72
C ALA A 188 0.46 -9.75 32.35
N LEU A 189 0.06 -8.51 32.17
CA LEU A 189 -0.49 -8.00 30.90
C LEU A 189 -0.07 -6.55 30.70
N PHE A 190 -0.13 -6.11 29.46
CA PHE A 190 -0.01 -4.69 29.11
C PHE A 190 -1.43 -4.09 29.04
N GLU A 191 -1.65 -3.03 29.77
CA GLU A 191 -2.87 -2.24 29.65
C GLU A 191 -2.72 -1.27 28.49
N ASP A 192 -3.76 -1.10 27.67
CA ASP A 192 -3.79 -0.17 26.53
C ASP A 192 -2.63 -0.34 25.53
N PHE A 193 -2.23 -1.59 25.29
CA PHE A 193 -1.15 -1.90 24.37
C PHE A 193 -1.64 -2.76 23.21
N ASP A 194 -1.55 -2.21 22.01
CA ASP A 194 -2.13 -2.81 20.79
C ASP A 194 -1.40 -4.05 20.26
N PHE A 195 -0.29 -4.45 20.84
CA PHE A 195 0.45 -5.63 20.41
C PHE A 195 0.12 -6.82 21.29
N ASP A 196 -0.15 -7.95 20.65
CA ASP A 196 -0.32 -9.23 21.35
C ASP A 196 1.06 -9.80 21.71
N LEU A 197 1.53 -9.43 22.90
CA LEU A 197 2.79 -9.93 23.47
C LEU A 197 2.49 -10.82 24.66
N PRO A 198 2.64 -12.15 24.53
CA PRO A 198 2.42 -13.06 25.64
C PRO A 198 3.50 -12.82 26.73
N LEU A 199 3.05 -12.50 27.91
CA LEU A 199 3.91 -12.38 29.10
C LEU A 199 3.86 -13.65 29.93
N ARG A 200 5.02 -14.02 30.47
CA ARG A 200 5.12 -15.15 31.41
C ARG A 200 5.59 -14.65 32.77
N VAL A 201 4.81 -14.90 33.79
CA VAL A 201 5.25 -14.66 35.20
C VAL A 201 6.22 -15.74 35.57
N LEU A 202 7.45 -15.36 35.90
CA LEU A 202 8.52 -16.29 36.30
C LEU A 202 8.51 -16.56 37.80
N GLY A 203 7.96 -15.65 38.60
CA GLY A 203 7.88 -15.79 40.05
C GLY A 203 7.22 -14.58 40.68
N TYR A 204 6.80 -14.73 41.93
CA TYR A 204 6.30 -13.66 42.78
C TYR A 204 6.60 -13.98 44.25
N THR A 205 6.58 -12.97 45.09
CA THR A 205 6.76 -13.12 46.53
C THR A 205 5.46 -12.77 47.24
N LEU A 206 5.03 -13.64 48.14
CA LEU A 206 3.88 -13.40 49.02
C LEU A 206 4.40 -13.09 50.39
N SER A 207 4.01 -11.94 50.95
CA SER A 207 4.31 -11.55 52.32
C SER A 207 3.01 -11.41 53.10
N ALA A 208 2.95 -11.98 54.28
CA ALA A 208 1.85 -11.81 55.21
C ALA A 208 2.35 -11.09 56.44
N PRO A 209 1.68 -10.05 56.95
CA PRO A 209 1.98 -9.53 58.28
C PRO A 209 1.67 -10.59 59.30
N GLY A 210 2.59 -10.76 60.27
CA GLY A 210 2.43 -11.69 61.36
C GLY A 210 1.33 -11.30 62.35
#